data_f6db0266e128b4726ed20d07533fde80
#
_entry.id   f6db0266e128b4726ed20d07533fde80
#
_cell.length_a   1.000
_cell.length_b   1.000
_cell.length_c   1.000
_cell.angle_alpha   90.00
_cell.angle_beta   90.00
_cell.angle_gamma   90.00
#
_symmetry.space_group_name_H-M   'P 1'
#
loop_
_entity.id
_entity.type
_entity.pdbx_description
1 polymer ?
#
loop_
_entity_poly.entity_id
_entity_poly.type
_entity_poly.pdbx_seq_one_letter_code
_entity_poly.pdbx_strand_id
1 'polypeptide(L)'
;MKGMAEGWMHLFRLDNLKEKNQDVMNEKALKANTSYLNAMIDDCVQHEIVPVIVITPLAKELTNYFGKAFLDNGMYKLIQDAVGTHQVHLLDYLYDVDFQDNRPLFADGGFRLNNAGSSLLCKKIMKELLEN
;
A
#
# COMPACT_ATOMS: atom_id res chain seq x y z
N MET A 1 -7.03 -21.57 0.66
CA MET A 1 -6.74 -20.12 0.45
C MET A 1 -6.86 -19.29 1.74
N LYS A 2 -7.82 -19.59 2.62
CA LYS A 2 -7.90 -18.96 3.95
C LYS A 2 -6.60 -19.13 4.77
N GLY A 3 -5.97 -20.31 4.71
CA GLY A 3 -4.73 -20.59 5.42
C GLY A 3 -3.47 -19.86 4.95
N MET A 4 -3.44 -19.33 3.72
CA MET A 4 -2.29 -18.53 3.24
C MET A 4 -2.29 -17.12 3.82
N ALA A 5 -3.45 -16.47 3.89
CA ALA A 5 -3.57 -15.17 4.53
C ALA A 5 -3.26 -15.26 6.03
N GLU A 6 -3.76 -16.31 6.69
CA GLU A 6 -3.47 -16.61 8.10
C GLU A 6 -1.97 -16.86 8.32
N GLY A 7 -1.31 -17.62 7.43
CA GLY A 7 0.13 -17.86 7.49
C GLY A 7 0.96 -16.58 7.34
N TRP A 8 0.58 -15.68 6.44
CA TRP A 8 1.23 -14.39 6.29
C TRP A 8 1.06 -13.51 7.53
N MET A 9 -0.16 -13.49 8.09
CA MET A 9 -0.44 -12.72 9.29
C MET A 9 0.37 -13.19 10.49
N HIS A 10 0.52 -14.50 10.63
CA HIS A 10 1.37 -15.10 11.66
C HIS A 10 2.86 -14.77 11.43
N LEU A 11 3.36 -14.91 10.20
CA LEU A 11 4.74 -14.61 9.83
C LEU A 11 5.13 -13.16 10.14
N PHE A 12 4.25 -12.22 9.87
CA PHE A 12 4.46 -10.80 10.15
C PHE A 12 4.01 -10.37 11.55
N ARG A 13 3.62 -11.32 12.41
CA ARG A 13 3.11 -11.08 13.77
C ARG A 13 1.91 -10.13 13.80
N LEU A 14 1.06 -10.23 12.80
CA LEU A 14 -0.15 -9.40 12.66
C LEU A 14 -1.36 -10.02 13.35
N ASP A 15 -1.23 -11.25 13.90
CA ASP A 15 -2.31 -11.99 14.54
C ASP A 15 -3.00 -11.22 15.69
N ASN A 16 -2.25 -10.34 16.33
CA ASN A 16 -2.71 -9.59 17.49
C ASN A 16 -3.19 -8.15 17.17
N LEU A 17 -3.21 -7.74 15.89
CA LEU A 17 -3.60 -6.37 15.52
C LEU A 17 -5.05 -6.04 15.90
N LYS A 18 -5.93 -7.05 15.91
CA LYS A 18 -7.34 -6.88 16.36
C LYS A 18 -7.49 -6.82 17.87
N GLU A 19 -6.61 -7.50 18.60
CA GLU A 19 -6.70 -7.64 20.06
C GLU A 19 -6.00 -6.52 20.82
N LYS A 20 -4.96 -5.95 20.22
CA LYS A 20 -4.18 -4.86 20.80
C LYS A 20 -4.54 -3.56 20.09
N ASN A 21 -5.63 -2.93 20.50
CA ASN A 21 -5.95 -1.54 20.11
C ASN A 21 -4.77 -0.84 19.41
N GLN A 22 -4.54 -1.14 18.16
CA GLN A 22 -3.84 -0.44 17.08
C GLN A 22 -2.54 0.33 17.38
N ASP A 23 -2.06 0.35 18.63
CA ASP A 23 -0.84 1.07 19.03
C ASP A 23 0.44 0.28 18.80
N VAL A 24 0.39 -0.78 17.99
CA VAL A 24 1.56 -1.65 17.69
C VAL A 24 2.30 -1.16 16.44
N MET A 25 2.29 0.14 16.19
CA MET A 25 3.16 0.71 15.17
C MET A 25 4.60 0.67 15.66
N ASN A 26 5.47 0.06 14.87
CA ASN A 26 6.90 0.19 15.11
C ASN A 26 7.32 1.61 14.69
N GLU A 27 7.27 2.55 15.62
CA GLU A 27 7.59 3.96 15.38
C GLU A 27 8.98 4.16 14.78
N LYS A 28 9.95 3.36 15.20
CA LYS A 28 11.32 3.42 14.65
C LYS A 28 11.33 3.03 13.17
N ALA A 29 10.65 1.95 12.82
CA ALA A 29 10.54 1.52 11.42
C ALA A 29 9.74 2.51 10.59
N LEU A 30 8.65 3.04 11.14
CA LEU A 30 7.83 4.06 10.49
C LEU A 30 8.66 5.32 10.16
N LYS A 31 9.40 5.82 11.15
CA LYS A 31 10.28 6.99 10.97
C LYS A 31 11.38 6.73 9.92
N ALA A 32 12.01 5.55 9.96
CA ALA A 32 13.03 5.18 8.99
C ALA A 32 12.45 5.11 7.57
N ASN A 33 11.31 4.45 7.40
CA ASN A 33 10.64 4.31 6.10
C ASN A 33 10.17 5.66 5.56
N THR A 34 9.66 6.55 6.41
CA THR A 34 9.33 7.93 6.03
C THR A 34 10.55 8.67 5.49
N SER A 35 11.70 8.57 6.18
CA SER A 35 12.95 9.19 5.74
C SER A 35 13.45 8.63 4.40
N TYR A 36 13.35 7.32 4.19
CA TYR A 36 13.75 6.70 2.91
C TYR A 36 12.86 7.14 1.76
N LEU A 37 11.54 7.14 1.95
CA LEU A 37 10.61 7.60 0.91
C LEU A 37 10.82 9.08 0.60
N ASN A 38 11.01 9.93 1.63
CA ASN A 38 11.30 11.33 1.43
C ASN A 38 12.60 11.53 0.62
N ALA A 39 13.68 10.81 0.96
CA ALA A 39 14.94 10.89 0.21
C ALA A 39 14.78 10.48 -1.27
N MET A 40 13.94 9.47 -1.56
CA MET A 40 13.64 9.05 -2.94
C MET A 40 12.87 10.15 -3.69
N ILE A 41 11.92 10.81 -3.02
CA ILE A 41 11.16 11.93 -3.59
C ILE A 41 12.09 13.11 -3.87
N ASP A 42 12.95 13.47 -2.91
CA ASP A 42 13.93 14.55 -3.04
C ASP A 42 14.87 14.30 -4.24
N ASP A 43 15.36 13.07 -4.39
CA ASP A 43 16.22 12.70 -5.52
C ASP A 43 15.50 12.87 -6.86
N CYS A 44 14.26 12.44 -6.97
CA CYS A 44 13.45 12.67 -8.16
C CYS A 44 13.31 14.17 -8.46
N VAL A 45 12.95 14.96 -7.47
CA VAL A 45 12.75 16.42 -7.63
C VAL A 45 14.05 17.12 -8.03
N GLN A 46 15.19 16.74 -7.44
CA GLN A 46 16.49 17.30 -7.81
C GLN A 46 16.88 17.00 -9.28
N HIS A 47 16.35 15.92 -9.84
CA HIS A 47 16.57 15.56 -11.25
C HIS A 47 15.42 15.97 -12.16
N GLU A 48 14.54 16.88 -11.72
CA GLU A 48 13.38 17.37 -12.48
C GLU A 48 12.40 16.26 -12.89
N ILE A 49 12.33 15.19 -12.07
CA ILE A 49 11.40 14.08 -12.26
C ILE A 49 10.23 14.25 -11.29
N VAL A 50 9.01 14.22 -11.81
CA VAL A 50 7.80 14.18 -10.99
C VAL A 50 7.55 12.75 -10.52
N PRO A 51 7.65 12.46 -9.22
CA PRO A 51 7.44 11.10 -8.73
C PRO A 51 5.96 10.71 -8.76
N VAL A 52 5.71 9.44 -9.07
CA VAL A 52 4.40 8.81 -9.00
C VAL A 52 4.43 7.76 -7.90
N ILE A 53 3.62 7.95 -6.87
CA ILE A 53 3.45 6.98 -5.78
C ILE A 53 2.20 6.16 -6.08
N VAL A 54 2.33 4.84 -6.11
CA VAL A 54 1.22 3.94 -6.34
C VAL A 54 1.00 3.09 -5.10
N ILE A 55 -0.20 3.20 -4.50
CA ILE A 55 -0.65 2.28 -3.47
C ILE A 55 -1.33 1.11 -4.17
N THR A 56 -0.72 -0.06 -4.08
CA THR A 56 -1.21 -1.27 -4.73
C THR A 56 -2.46 -1.82 -4.03
N PRO A 57 -3.37 -2.46 -4.77
CA PRO A 57 -4.57 -3.02 -4.17
C PRO A 57 -4.25 -4.22 -3.26
N LEU A 58 -5.03 -4.35 -2.20
CA LEU A 58 -5.08 -5.54 -1.35
C LEU A 58 -6.44 -6.23 -1.50
N ALA A 59 -6.48 -7.53 -1.27
CA ALA A 59 -7.76 -8.22 -1.18
C ALA A 59 -8.57 -7.74 0.03
N LYS A 60 -9.90 -7.77 -0.09
CA LYS A 60 -10.82 -7.28 0.92
C LYS A 60 -10.63 -7.90 2.30
N GLU A 61 -10.28 -9.17 2.35
CA GLU A 61 -9.99 -9.86 3.62
C GLU A 61 -8.84 -9.20 4.37
N LEU A 62 -7.82 -8.72 3.66
CA LEU A 62 -6.67 -8.06 4.27
C LEU A 62 -6.98 -6.63 4.69
N THR A 63 -7.67 -5.86 3.86
CA THR A 63 -8.07 -4.49 4.22
C THR A 63 -9.01 -4.49 5.43
N ASN A 64 -9.93 -5.47 5.52
CA ASN A 64 -10.78 -5.66 6.69
C ASN A 64 -9.99 -6.09 7.94
N TYR A 65 -8.92 -6.86 7.74
CA TYR A 65 -8.09 -7.33 8.85
C TYR A 65 -7.26 -6.20 9.46
N PHE A 66 -6.58 -5.41 8.63
CA PHE A 66 -5.76 -4.29 9.11
C PHE A 66 -6.61 -3.19 9.76
N GLY A 67 -7.79 -2.97 9.24
CA GLY A 67 -8.66 -1.88 9.69
C GLY A 67 -8.19 -0.50 9.23
N LYS A 68 -9.13 0.42 9.17
CA LYS A 68 -8.88 1.77 8.63
C LYS A 68 -7.85 2.55 9.45
N ALA A 69 -7.95 2.53 10.78
CA ALA A 69 -7.06 3.32 11.63
C ALA A 69 -5.59 2.86 11.55
N PHE A 70 -5.34 1.55 11.40
CA PHE A 70 -4.00 1.03 11.19
C PHE A 70 -3.41 1.51 9.86
N LEU A 71 -4.19 1.47 8.78
CA LEU A 71 -3.76 1.93 7.46
C LEU A 71 -3.55 3.45 7.44
N ASP A 72 -4.44 4.22 8.06
CA ASP A 72 -4.33 5.67 8.14
C ASP A 72 -3.07 6.11 8.91
N ASN A 73 -2.86 5.55 10.09
CA ASN A 73 -1.73 5.93 10.96
C ASN A 73 -0.38 5.34 10.52
N GLY A 74 -0.39 4.23 9.82
CA GLY A 74 0.83 3.59 9.30
C GLY A 74 1.16 4.07 7.90
N MET A 75 0.38 3.64 6.92
CA MET A 75 0.71 3.82 5.52
C MET A 75 0.41 5.23 5.02
N TYR A 76 -0.81 5.71 5.18
CA TYR A 76 -1.19 7.04 4.66
C TYR A 76 -0.44 8.17 5.33
N LYS A 77 -0.30 8.10 6.65
CA LYS A 77 0.50 9.10 7.38
C LYS A 77 1.96 9.08 6.96
N LEU A 78 2.55 7.89 6.79
CA LEU A 78 3.93 7.75 6.31
C LEU A 78 4.11 8.44 4.96
N ILE A 79 3.21 8.18 4.02
CA ILE A 79 3.26 8.79 2.67
C ILE A 79 3.10 10.31 2.78
N GLN A 80 2.12 10.79 3.54
CA GLN A 80 1.87 12.21 3.74
C GLN A 80 3.09 12.92 4.34
N ASP A 81 3.68 12.35 5.39
CA ASP A 81 4.86 12.92 6.04
C ASP A 81 6.09 12.91 5.11
N ALA A 82 6.25 11.86 4.29
CA ALA A 82 7.36 11.76 3.35
C ALA A 82 7.22 12.72 2.15
N VAL A 83 6.02 12.89 1.65
CA VAL A 83 5.73 13.82 0.54
C VAL A 83 5.92 15.27 0.98
N GLY A 84 5.49 15.61 2.19
CA GLY A 84 5.60 16.99 2.70
C GLY A 84 4.96 18.00 1.76
N THR A 85 5.77 18.94 1.24
CA THR A 85 5.34 19.97 0.30
C THR A 85 5.67 19.66 -1.16
N HIS A 86 6.29 18.51 -1.45
CA HIS A 86 6.66 18.14 -2.82
C HIS A 86 5.43 17.83 -3.67
N GLN A 87 5.53 18.16 -4.94
CA GLN A 87 4.53 17.79 -5.93
C GLN A 87 4.75 16.33 -6.34
N VAL A 88 3.80 15.47 -6.00
CA VAL A 88 3.79 14.06 -6.38
C VAL A 88 2.42 13.66 -6.93
N HIS A 89 2.40 12.67 -7.81
CA HIS A 89 1.15 11.99 -8.19
C HIS A 89 0.95 10.80 -7.24
N LEU A 90 -0.16 10.81 -6.49
CA LEU A 90 -0.55 9.69 -5.66
C LEU A 90 -1.73 8.95 -6.30
N LEU A 91 -1.50 7.71 -6.70
CA LEU A 91 -2.50 6.81 -7.27
C LEU A 91 -2.84 5.74 -6.23
N ASP A 92 -4.04 5.80 -5.67
CA ASP A 92 -4.47 4.92 -4.59
C ASP A 92 -5.46 3.87 -5.07
N TYR A 93 -5.01 2.63 -5.16
CA TYR A 93 -5.82 1.47 -5.54
C TYR A 93 -6.11 0.52 -4.37
N LEU A 94 -5.80 0.93 -3.12
CA LEU A 94 -5.92 0.03 -1.96
C LEU A 94 -7.30 -0.62 -1.85
N TYR A 95 -8.34 0.18 -2.05
CA TYR A 95 -9.75 -0.24 -1.97
C TYR A 95 -10.43 -0.32 -3.34
N ASP A 96 -9.66 -0.42 -4.41
CA ASP A 96 -10.23 -0.47 -5.76
C ASP A 96 -11.14 -1.70 -5.93
N VAL A 97 -12.37 -1.44 -6.36
CA VAL A 97 -13.45 -2.45 -6.44
C VAL A 97 -13.16 -3.59 -7.41
N ASP A 98 -12.36 -3.35 -8.45
CA ASP A 98 -11.99 -4.38 -9.42
C ASP A 98 -11.05 -5.43 -8.82
N PHE A 99 -10.38 -5.11 -7.69
CA PHE A 99 -9.46 -5.99 -7.00
C PHE A 99 -10.02 -6.55 -5.69
N GLN A 100 -10.80 -5.77 -4.95
CA GLN A 100 -11.22 -6.08 -3.58
C GLN A 100 -11.83 -7.48 -3.43
N ASP A 101 -12.76 -7.84 -4.30
CA ASP A 101 -13.47 -9.13 -4.27
C ASP A 101 -12.99 -10.10 -5.39
N ASN A 102 -11.87 -9.80 -6.05
CA ASN A 102 -11.38 -10.55 -7.20
C ASN A 102 -10.11 -11.36 -6.88
N ARG A 103 -10.27 -12.39 -6.08
CA ARG A 103 -9.16 -13.29 -5.66
C ARG A 103 -8.33 -13.87 -6.80
N PRO A 104 -8.90 -14.22 -7.98
CA PRO A 104 -8.11 -14.66 -9.13
C PRO A 104 -7.06 -13.69 -9.64
N LEU A 105 -7.07 -12.43 -9.23
CA LEU A 105 -6.04 -11.44 -9.58
C LEU A 105 -4.80 -11.48 -8.67
N PHE A 106 -4.82 -12.29 -7.61
CA PHE A 106 -3.73 -12.39 -6.65
C PHE A 106 -2.99 -13.72 -6.75
N ALA A 107 -1.66 -13.65 -6.59
CA ALA A 107 -0.78 -14.82 -6.59
C ALA A 107 -0.76 -15.55 -5.24
N ASP A 108 -1.16 -14.85 -4.17
CA ASP A 108 -1.09 -15.34 -2.80
C ASP A 108 -2.35 -15.01 -2.00
N GLY A 109 -2.21 -14.86 -0.69
CA GLY A 109 -3.31 -14.53 0.23
C GLY A 109 -3.97 -13.15 0.04
N GLY A 110 -3.62 -12.40 -1.01
CA GLY A 110 -4.22 -11.11 -1.32
C GLY A 110 -3.27 -9.91 -1.19
N PHE A 111 -1.96 -10.17 -1.02
CA PHE A 111 -0.92 -9.14 -1.00
C PHE A 111 -0.32 -8.87 -2.38
N ARG A 112 0.02 -9.94 -3.12
CA ARG A 112 0.70 -9.83 -4.40
C ARG A 112 -0.25 -10.12 -5.55
N LEU A 113 -0.25 -9.24 -6.54
CA LEU A 113 -0.94 -9.47 -7.79
C LEU A 113 -0.22 -10.56 -8.61
N ASN A 114 -0.99 -11.36 -9.31
CA ASN A 114 -0.46 -12.23 -10.36
C ASN A 114 -0.36 -11.46 -11.70
N ASN A 115 0.00 -12.15 -12.78
CA ASN A 115 0.16 -11.52 -14.09
C ASN A 115 -1.12 -10.80 -14.58
N ALA A 116 -2.29 -11.39 -14.35
CA ALA A 116 -3.57 -10.78 -14.74
C ALA A 116 -3.86 -9.53 -13.90
N GLY A 117 -3.67 -9.61 -12.57
CA GLY A 117 -3.83 -8.48 -11.67
C GLY A 117 -2.85 -7.34 -11.97
N SER A 118 -1.59 -7.67 -12.20
CA SER A 118 -0.56 -6.67 -12.57
C SER A 118 -0.89 -5.99 -13.89
N SER A 119 -1.33 -6.76 -14.90
CA SER A 119 -1.74 -6.18 -16.19
C SER A 119 -2.93 -5.24 -16.05
N LEU A 120 -3.93 -5.60 -15.22
CA LEU A 120 -5.07 -4.73 -14.95
C LEU A 120 -4.63 -3.44 -14.24
N LEU A 121 -3.79 -3.57 -13.21
CA LEU A 121 -3.27 -2.41 -12.48
C LEU A 121 -2.48 -1.46 -13.38
N CYS A 122 -1.56 -2.00 -14.21
CA CYS A 122 -0.80 -1.19 -15.16
C CYS A 122 -1.70 -0.43 -16.14
N LYS A 123 -2.76 -1.06 -16.65
CA LYS A 123 -3.72 -0.39 -17.54
C LYS A 123 -4.43 0.76 -16.84
N LYS A 124 -4.83 0.59 -15.57
CA LYS A 124 -5.45 1.64 -14.77
C LYS A 124 -4.49 2.81 -14.54
N ILE A 125 -3.27 2.52 -14.12
CA ILE A 125 -2.22 3.54 -13.90
C ILE A 125 -1.97 4.33 -15.18
N MET A 126 -1.75 3.66 -16.30
CA MET A 126 -1.49 4.33 -17.58
C MET A 126 -2.66 5.20 -18.03
N LYS A 127 -3.89 4.71 -17.87
CA LYS A 127 -5.08 5.47 -18.18
C LYS A 127 -5.15 6.75 -17.34
N GLU A 128 -4.96 6.64 -16.02
CA GLU A 128 -5.06 7.77 -15.09
C GLU A 128 -3.94 8.81 -15.34
N LEU A 129 -2.71 8.36 -15.63
CA LEU A 129 -1.60 9.26 -15.95
C LEU A 129 -1.75 9.97 -17.32
N LEU A 130 -2.40 9.33 -18.30
CA LEU A 130 -2.61 9.92 -19.63
C LEU A 130 -3.83 10.84 -19.68
N GLU A 131 -4.80 10.66 -18.78
CA GLU A 131 -6.01 11.49 -18.70
C GLU A 131 -5.78 12.76 -17.84
N ASN A 132 -4.69 12.82 -17.09
CA ASN A 132 -4.26 13.98 -16.30
C ASN A 132 -3.09 14.72 -16.97
#